data_d5c953e96e31bed35c0deeeaf63744a0
#
_entry.id   d5c953e96e31bed35c0deeeaf63744a0
#
_cell.length_a   1.000
_cell.length_b   1.000
_cell.length_c   1.000
_cell.angle_alpha   90.00
_cell.angle_beta   90.00
_cell.angle_gamma   90.00
#
_symmetry.space_group_name_H-M   'P 1'
#
loop_
_entity.id
_entity.type
_entity.pdbx_description
1 polymer ?
#
loop_
_entity_poly.entity_id
_entity_poly.type
_entity_poly.pdbx_seq_one_letter_code
_entity_poly.pdbx_strand_id
1 'polypeptide(L)'
;MLAFSLVVSATASPLIKDCCTVMSAITDLLFHSIADAHTIRLGKIAHITNGAGDVQDANTEHQEDWYPFFDRSEELKWFPTYSFDKEAVIYAGEGQSFYPRYYNGKFALHQRCYAITDFASCIIPKYCYHFMNTLNSYFVRNSVGSTVPSLRMDIFQKVEIRLPPISKQQHICKIIDAFYTKLEVEQRGISILQELKQFLLSQMFI
;
A
#
# COMPACT_ATOMS: atom_id res chain seq x y z
N MET A 1 7.41 -2.64 -11.21
CA MET A 1 7.05 -3.57 -10.11
C MET A 1 5.89 -2.92 -9.38
N LEU A 2 4.66 -3.37 -9.66
CA LEU A 2 3.43 -2.79 -9.10
C LEU A 2 3.39 -3.11 -7.61
N ALA A 3 3.18 -2.10 -6.80
CA ALA A 3 3.05 -2.25 -5.36
C ALA A 3 1.75 -2.97 -5.03
N PHE A 4 1.87 -4.18 -4.52
CA PHE A 4 0.72 -4.89 -3.97
C PHE A 4 0.26 -4.20 -2.69
N SER A 5 -0.93 -3.61 -2.75
CA SER A 5 -1.74 -3.44 -1.56
C SER A 5 -2.32 -4.81 -1.24
N LEU A 6 -1.96 -5.38 -0.10
CA LEU A 6 -2.54 -6.64 0.37
C LEU A 6 -3.95 -6.37 0.90
N VAL A 7 -4.84 -5.93 0.03
CA VAL A 7 -6.27 -6.06 0.28
C VAL A 7 -6.62 -7.49 -0.08
N VAL A 8 -6.77 -8.30 0.96
CA VAL A 8 -7.23 -9.68 0.80
C VAL A 8 -8.61 -9.61 0.19
N SER A 9 -8.71 -9.91 -1.10
CA SER A 9 -10.00 -10.00 -1.79
C SER A 9 -10.96 -10.89 -0.97
N ALA A 10 -12.23 -10.55 -0.95
CA ALA A 10 -13.26 -11.36 -0.31
C ALA A 10 -13.28 -12.82 -0.82
N THR A 11 -12.73 -13.05 -2.02
CA THR A 11 -12.60 -14.35 -2.68
C THR A 11 -11.33 -15.12 -2.32
N ALA A 12 -10.42 -14.55 -1.51
CA ALA A 12 -9.20 -15.24 -1.11
C ALA A 12 -9.50 -16.51 -0.31
N SER A 13 -8.73 -17.57 -0.57
CA SER A 13 -8.87 -18.84 0.15
C SER A 13 -8.64 -18.65 1.66
N PRO A 14 -9.24 -19.47 2.53
CA PRO A 14 -9.01 -19.41 3.97
C PRO A 14 -7.52 -19.40 4.34
N LEU A 15 -6.72 -20.22 3.68
CA LEU A 15 -5.28 -20.32 3.90
C LEU A 15 -4.56 -18.97 3.64
N ILE A 16 -4.96 -18.25 2.60
CA ILE A 16 -4.37 -16.92 2.29
C ILE A 16 -4.76 -15.91 3.36
N LYS A 17 -6.02 -15.94 3.84
CA LYS A 17 -6.48 -15.07 4.93
C LYS A 17 -5.69 -15.30 6.21
N ASP A 18 -5.45 -16.57 6.57
CA ASP A 18 -4.64 -16.93 7.73
C ASP A 18 -3.19 -16.45 7.58
N CYS A 19 -2.57 -16.64 6.41
CA CYS A 19 -1.23 -16.12 6.11
C CYS A 19 -1.15 -14.59 6.23
N CYS A 20 -2.14 -13.86 5.73
CA CYS A 20 -2.19 -12.39 5.85
C CYS A 20 -2.34 -11.94 7.30
N THR A 21 -3.12 -12.64 8.11
CA THR A 21 -3.26 -12.36 9.55
C THR A 21 -1.94 -12.57 10.29
N VAL A 22 -1.25 -13.67 10.02
CA VAL A 22 0.08 -13.95 10.59
C VAL A 22 1.09 -12.89 10.15
N MET A 23 1.06 -12.46 8.88
CA MET A 23 1.92 -11.40 8.37
C MET A 23 1.69 -10.08 9.07
N SER A 24 0.43 -9.68 9.27
CA SER A 24 0.10 -8.47 10.02
C SER A 24 0.67 -8.54 11.44
N ALA A 25 0.47 -9.65 12.14
CA ALA A 25 0.99 -9.84 13.49
C ALA A 25 2.53 -9.80 13.56
N ILE A 26 3.22 -10.42 12.60
CA ILE A 26 4.69 -10.38 12.51
C ILE A 26 5.16 -8.94 12.25
N THR A 27 4.51 -8.24 11.35
CA THR A 27 4.84 -6.85 11.01
C THR A 27 4.66 -5.95 12.23
N ASP A 28 3.54 -6.05 12.92
CA ASP A 28 3.27 -5.31 14.15
C ASP A 28 4.34 -5.60 15.21
N LEU A 29 4.69 -6.87 15.42
CA LEU A 29 5.72 -7.27 16.36
C LEU A 29 7.10 -6.69 15.99
N LEU A 30 7.48 -6.72 14.72
CA LEU A 30 8.74 -6.14 14.24
C LEU A 30 8.84 -4.65 14.55
N PHE A 31 7.76 -3.90 14.36
CA PHE A 31 7.75 -2.46 14.65
C PHE A 31 7.63 -2.13 16.13
N HIS A 32 6.98 -2.94 16.95
CA HIS A 32 6.83 -2.72 18.37
C HIS A 32 8.05 -3.16 19.19
N SER A 33 8.80 -4.16 18.75
CA SER A 33 9.96 -4.72 19.47
C SER A 33 11.27 -3.91 19.32
N ILE A 34 11.25 -2.78 18.62
CA ILE A 34 12.46 -1.98 18.36
C ILE A 34 12.83 -1.18 19.61
N ALA A 35 13.85 -1.64 20.32
CA ALA A 35 14.31 -1.01 21.57
C ALA A 35 14.95 0.38 21.34
N ASP A 36 15.76 0.55 20.27
CA ASP A 36 16.57 1.75 20.01
C ASP A 36 15.91 2.73 19.01
N ALA A 37 14.59 2.78 18.95
CA ALA A 37 13.89 3.68 18.05
C ALA A 37 13.49 4.97 18.77
N HIS A 38 13.82 6.11 18.19
CA HIS A 38 13.22 7.38 18.56
C HIS A 38 11.93 7.62 17.78
N THR A 39 11.04 8.41 18.32
CA THR A 39 9.77 8.73 17.70
C THR A 39 9.81 10.13 17.10
N ILE A 40 9.36 10.27 15.86
CA ILE A 40 9.28 11.55 15.16
C ILE A 40 7.97 11.67 14.38
N ARG A 41 7.44 12.87 14.25
CA ARG A 41 6.23 13.10 13.45
C ARG A 41 6.54 13.05 11.96
N LEU A 42 5.69 12.35 11.20
CA LEU A 42 5.84 12.17 9.75
C LEU A 42 5.96 13.51 9.02
N GLY A 43 5.16 14.51 9.37
CA GLY A 43 5.22 15.85 8.75
C GLY A 43 6.54 16.60 8.94
N LYS A 44 7.48 16.10 9.77
CA LYS A 44 8.82 16.66 9.92
C LYS A 44 9.86 16.00 9.02
N ILE A 45 9.57 14.82 8.49
CA ILE A 45 10.52 13.97 7.76
C ILE A 45 10.06 13.55 6.38
N ALA A 46 8.87 13.96 5.96
CA ALA A 46 8.34 13.73 4.63
C ALA A 46 7.39 14.85 4.23
N HIS A 47 7.25 15.06 2.92
CA HIS A 47 6.27 15.98 2.35
C HIS A 47 4.96 15.24 2.07
N ILE A 48 3.83 15.84 2.47
CA ILE A 48 2.50 15.27 2.26
C ILE A 48 1.71 16.22 1.37
N THR A 49 1.18 15.71 0.27
CA THR A 49 0.43 16.51 -0.69
C THR A 49 -0.73 15.73 -1.27
N ASN A 50 -1.72 16.43 -1.80
CA ASN A 50 -2.83 15.86 -2.58
C ASN A 50 -2.45 15.74 -4.05
N GLY A 51 -3.18 14.90 -4.77
CA GLY A 51 -3.18 14.90 -6.23
C GLY A 51 -3.97 16.06 -6.83
N ALA A 52 -3.96 16.13 -8.15
CA ALA A 52 -4.69 17.12 -8.93
C ALA A 52 -5.52 16.49 -10.08
N GLY A 53 -5.37 15.17 -10.32
CA GLY A 53 -6.08 14.47 -11.40
C GLY A 53 -7.55 14.22 -11.09
N ASP A 54 -8.37 14.17 -12.13
CA ASP A 54 -9.78 13.74 -12.05
C ASP A 54 -9.94 12.34 -12.65
N VAL A 55 -10.87 11.55 -12.08
CA VAL A 55 -11.19 10.20 -12.56
C VAL A 55 -11.78 10.20 -13.98
N GLN A 56 -12.44 11.30 -14.37
CA GLN A 56 -13.05 11.44 -15.70
C GLN A 56 -12.00 11.42 -16.82
N ASP A 57 -10.76 11.83 -16.54
CA ASP A 57 -9.67 11.85 -17.49
C ASP A 57 -8.84 10.56 -17.48
N ALA A 58 -9.18 9.60 -16.62
CA ALA A 58 -8.48 8.34 -16.44
C ALA A 58 -9.13 7.20 -17.22
N ASN A 59 -8.33 6.21 -17.64
CA ASN A 59 -8.80 5.00 -18.32
C ASN A 59 -8.38 3.75 -17.54
N THR A 60 -9.20 2.71 -17.54
CA THR A 60 -8.87 1.40 -16.98
C THR A 60 -7.96 0.59 -17.91
N GLU A 61 -8.04 0.83 -19.21
CA GLU A 61 -7.16 0.22 -20.19
C GLU A 61 -5.87 1.02 -20.36
N HIS A 62 -4.73 0.31 -20.38
CA HIS A 62 -3.43 0.94 -20.63
C HIS A 62 -3.37 1.51 -22.05
N GLN A 63 -2.96 2.76 -22.16
CA GLN A 63 -2.67 3.43 -23.42
C GLN A 63 -1.18 3.75 -23.50
N GLU A 64 -0.65 3.78 -24.73
CA GLU A 64 0.74 4.15 -24.98
C GLU A 64 1.02 5.56 -24.42
N ASP A 65 2.17 5.75 -23.78
CA ASP A 65 2.59 6.98 -23.12
C ASP A 65 1.75 7.44 -21.91
N TRP A 66 0.82 6.62 -21.42
CA TRP A 66 0.07 6.93 -20.21
C TRP A 66 0.75 6.40 -18.95
N TYR A 67 0.49 7.09 -17.83
CA TYR A 67 1.12 6.85 -16.55
C TYR A 67 0.13 6.24 -15.56
N PRO A 68 0.59 5.41 -14.59
CA PRO A 68 -0.26 4.91 -13.52
C PRO A 68 -0.98 6.02 -12.79
N PHE A 69 -2.28 5.87 -12.61
CA PHE A 69 -3.15 6.79 -11.89
C PHE A 69 -3.72 6.12 -10.66
N PHE A 70 -3.48 6.74 -9.52
CA PHE A 70 -3.97 6.26 -8.24
C PHE A 70 -5.15 7.10 -7.77
N ASP A 71 -6.29 6.45 -7.61
CA ASP A 71 -7.49 7.00 -7.04
C ASP A 71 -7.94 6.22 -5.78
N ARG A 72 -9.21 6.34 -5.41
CA ARG A 72 -9.78 5.64 -4.25
C ARG A 72 -10.01 4.14 -4.49
N SER A 73 -10.04 3.71 -5.75
CA SER A 73 -10.24 2.30 -6.08
C SER A 73 -8.93 1.52 -5.94
N GLU A 74 -9.05 0.20 -5.82
CA GLU A 74 -7.89 -0.70 -5.84
C GLU A 74 -7.40 -0.96 -7.26
N GLU A 75 -8.27 -0.73 -8.25
CA GLU A 75 -7.97 -0.91 -9.65
C GLU A 75 -6.97 0.14 -10.12
N LEU A 76 -5.91 -0.32 -10.78
CA LEU A 76 -4.96 0.56 -11.42
C LEU A 76 -5.58 1.18 -12.67
N LYS A 77 -5.55 2.50 -12.74
CA LYS A 77 -5.95 3.28 -13.91
C LYS A 77 -4.75 3.95 -14.54
N TRP A 78 -4.98 4.54 -15.70
CA TRP A 78 -3.96 5.20 -16.49
C TRP A 78 -4.38 6.65 -16.78
N PHE A 79 -3.40 7.55 -16.87
CA PHE A 79 -3.63 8.99 -17.01
C PHE A 79 -2.65 9.57 -18.04
N PRO A 80 -3.07 10.52 -18.89
CA PRO A 80 -2.22 11.03 -19.99
C PRO A 80 -0.98 11.78 -19.53
N THR A 81 -0.98 12.29 -18.31
CA THR A 81 0.15 13.06 -17.76
C THR A 81 0.52 12.54 -16.37
N TYR A 82 1.73 12.81 -15.92
CA TYR A 82 2.13 12.50 -14.55
C TYR A 82 2.30 13.78 -13.72
N SER A 83 2.02 13.68 -12.43
CA SER A 83 2.20 14.77 -11.46
C SER A 83 3.42 14.56 -10.58
N PHE A 84 3.89 13.32 -10.49
CA PHE A 84 5.01 12.90 -9.65
C PHE A 84 5.97 12.01 -10.44
N ASP A 85 7.28 12.15 -10.18
CA ASP A 85 8.34 11.26 -10.68
C ASP A 85 9.29 10.99 -9.52
N LYS A 86 8.84 10.18 -8.57
CA LYS A 86 9.57 9.91 -7.33
C LYS A 86 8.97 8.72 -6.57
N GLU A 87 9.66 8.35 -5.51
CA GLU A 87 9.20 7.34 -4.55
C GLU A 87 8.12 7.93 -3.65
N ALA A 88 7.00 7.20 -3.49
CA ALA A 88 5.83 7.67 -2.75
C ALA A 88 5.13 6.57 -1.96
N VAL A 89 4.57 6.96 -0.82
CA VAL A 89 3.56 6.19 -0.09
C VAL A 89 2.22 6.88 -0.31
N ILE A 90 1.29 6.17 -0.95
CA ILE A 90 0.05 6.73 -1.48
C ILE A 90 -1.13 6.23 -0.68
N TYR A 91 -2.05 7.12 -0.34
CA TYR A 91 -3.29 6.80 0.37
C TYR A 91 -4.52 7.27 -0.40
N ALA A 92 -5.57 6.43 -0.41
CA ALA A 92 -6.91 6.91 -0.67
C ALA A 92 -7.35 7.83 0.48
N GLY A 93 -7.88 9.00 0.17
CA GLY A 93 -8.34 9.96 1.18
C GLY A 93 -9.72 9.65 1.75
N GLU A 94 -10.46 8.71 1.13
CA GLU A 94 -11.82 8.32 1.54
C GLU A 94 -11.98 6.81 1.44
N GLY A 95 -12.70 6.19 2.38
CA GLY A 95 -12.97 4.74 2.36
C GLY A 95 -13.30 4.16 3.73
N GLN A 96 -13.61 2.87 3.78
CA GLN A 96 -13.87 2.14 5.03
C GLN A 96 -12.57 1.66 5.69
N SER A 97 -11.48 1.62 4.94
CA SER A 97 -10.15 1.24 5.39
C SER A 97 -9.10 2.08 4.67
N PHE A 98 -7.95 2.24 5.31
CA PHE A 98 -6.88 3.11 4.83
C PHE A 98 -5.55 2.35 4.83
N TYR A 99 -5.32 1.57 3.77
CA TYR A 99 -4.05 0.90 3.53
C TYR A 99 -3.24 1.67 2.49
N PRO A 100 -1.93 1.85 2.71
CA PRO A 100 -1.06 2.55 1.78
C PRO A 100 -0.74 1.70 0.55
N ARG A 101 -0.45 2.38 -0.54
CA ARG A 101 0.23 1.82 -1.71
C ARG A 101 1.63 2.42 -1.80
N TYR A 102 2.60 1.64 -2.25
CA TYR A 102 3.96 2.11 -2.48
C TYR A 102 4.23 2.13 -3.98
N TYR A 103 4.78 3.22 -4.46
CA TYR A 103 5.16 3.35 -5.87
C TYR A 103 6.46 4.15 -6.02
N ASN A 104 7.24 3.81 -7.04
CA ASN A 104 8.46 4.52 -7.41
C ASN A 104 8.47 4.72 -8.93
N GLY A 105 8.49 5.97 -9.37
CA GLY A 105 8.49 6.38 -10.76
C GLY A 105 7.46 7.44 -11.07
N LYS A 106 7.08 7.56 -12.36
CA LYS A 106 6.11 8.54 -12.84
C LYS A 106 4.69 8.06 -12.59
N PHE A 107 3.88 8.89 -11.94
CA PHE A 107 2.47 8.60 -11.69
C PHE A 107 1.63 9.86 -11.58
N ALA A 108 0.33 9.71 -11.78
CA ALA A 108 -0.68 10.71 -11.48
C ALA A 108 -1.51 10.30 -10.26
N LEU A 109 -2.07 11.27 -9.57
CA LEU A 109 -2.80 11.08 -8.34
C LEU A 109 -4.10 11.88 -8.35
N HIS A 110 -5.18 11.22 -7.94
CA HIS A 110 -6.49 11.84 -7.80
C HIS A 110 -6.48 12.92 -6.69
N GLN A 111 -7.24 14.01 -6.89
CA GLN A 111 -7.31 15.15 -5.97
C GLN A 111 -7.71 14.80 -4.53
N ARG A 112 -8.42 13.69 -4.31
CA ARG A 112 -8.80 13.19 -2.96
C ARG A 112 -7.89 12.09 -2.44
N CYS A 113 -6.72 11.90 -3.05
CA CYS A 113 -5.70 10.98 -2.58
C CYS A 113 -4.49 11.76 -2.07
N TYR A 114 -3.71 11.13 -1.21
CA TYR A 114 -2.52 11.72 -0.61
C TYR A 114 -1.28 10.97 -1.04
N ALA A 115 -0.22 11.70 -1.38
CA ALA A 115 1.11 11.16 -1.56
C ALA A 115 2.04 11.69 -0.47
N ILE A 116 2.79 10.80 0.13
CA ILE A 116 3.87 11.08 1.07
C ILE A 116 5.16 10.86 0.30
N THR A 117 5.93 11.93 0.13
CA THR A 117 7.12 12.00 -0.74
C THR A 117 8.25 12.76 -0.04
N ASP A 118 9.36 12.96 -0.75
CA ASP A 118 10.48 13.81 -0.31
C ASP A 118 10.95 13.47 1.12
N PHE A 119 11.23 12.20 1.31
CA PHE A 119 11.62 11.66 2.61
C PHE A 119 13.00 12.17 3.04
N ALA A 120 13.13 12.55 4.30
CA ALA A 120 14.41 12.91 4.90
C ALA A 120 15.37 11.70 4.92
N SER A 121 16.67 11.95 4.97
CA SER A 121 17.72 10.90 4.95
C SER A 121 17.68 9.93 6.14
N CYS A 122 16.93 10.25 7.18
CA CYS A 122 16.78 9.39 8.38
C CYS A 122 15.71 8.29 8.22
N ILE A 123 14.93 8.29 7.14
CA ILE A 123 13.87 7.32 6.90
C ILE A 123 13.96 6.75 5.48
N ILE A 124 13.81 5.43 5.37
CA ILE A 124 13.68 4.74 4.09
C ILE A 124 12.19 4.78 3.68
N PRO A 125 11.84 5.23 2.45
CA PRO A 125 10.45 5.31 2.01
C PRO A 125 9.69 3.99 2.15
N LYS A 126 10.34 2.88 1.83
CA LYS A 126 9.76 1.54 1.95
C LYS A 126 9.54 1.13 3.41
N TYR A 127 10.42 1.54 4.34
CA TYR A 127 10.21 1.37 5.77
C TYR A 127 8.97 2.17 6.23
N CYS A 128 8.86 3.44 5.77
CA CYS A 128 7.67 4.24 6.00
C CYS A 128 6.39 3.53 5.52
N TYR A 129 6.39 3.00 4.30
CA TYR A 129 5.27 2.23 3.75
C TYR A 129 4.87 1.05 4.65
N HIS A 130 5.82 0.22 5.05
CA HIS A 130 5.53 -0.95 5.90
C HIS A 130 5.02 -0.53 7.29
N PHE A 131 5.62 0.50 7.89
CA PHE A 131 5.14 1.06 9.16
C PHE A 131 3.72 1.62 9.04
N MET A 132 3.48 2.43 8.03
CA MET A 132 2.17 3.04 7.78
C MET A 132 1.08 2.00 7.50
N ASN A 133 1.43 0.85 6.94
CA ASN A 133 0.51 -0.26 6.70
C ASN A 133 -0.06 -0.88 8.00
N THR A 134 0.64 -0.73 9.13
CA THR A 134 0.15 -1.17 10.46
C THR A 134 -0.87 -0.20 11.07
N LEU A 135 -1.02 0.99 10.51
CA LEU A 135 -1.79 2.09 11.10
C LEU A 135 -3.25 2.20 10.62
N ASN A 136 -3.81 1.17 9.96
CA ASN A 136 -5.19 1.25 9.48
C ASN A 136 -6.17 1.64 10.60
N SER A 137 -6.10 1.01 11.77
CA SER A 137 -6.96 1.31 12.92
C SER A 137 -6.78 2.74 13.44
N TYR A 138 -5.58 3.31 13.35
CA TYR A 138 -5.31 4.71 13.68
C TYR A 138 -6.02 5.64 12.70
N PHE A 139 -5.92 5.38 11.40
CA PHE A 139 -6.54 6.20 10.37
C PHE A 139 -8.07 6.12 10.41
N VAL A 140 -8.64 4.94 10.57
CA VAL A 140 -10.09 4.75 10.72
C VAL A 140 -10.62 5.54 11.92
N ARG A 141 -9.93 5.48 13.08
CA ARG A 141 -10.34 6.18 14.31
C ARG A 141 -10.26 7.70 14.20
N ASN A 142 -9.29 8.22 13.44
CA ASN A 142 -9.06 9.66 13.28
C ASN A 142 -9.70 10.25 12.01
N SER A 143 -10.35 9.42 11.18
CA SER A 143 -11.08 9.89 10.01
C SER A 143 -12.30 10.71 10.41
N VAL A 144 -12.74 11.58 9.52
CA VAL A 144 -13.93 12.43 9.70
C VAL A 144 -15.01 12.06 8.70
N GLY A 145 -16.28 12.24 9.12
CA GLY A 145 -17.44 11.91 8.30
C GLY A 145 -18.12 10.62 8.77
N SER A 146 -19.45 10.65 8.86
CA SER A 146 -20.28 9.54 9.35
C SER A 146 -20.65 8.55 8.25
N THR A 147 -20.82 9.01 7.02
CA THR A 147 -21.26 8.17 5.89
C THR A 147 -20.09 7.58 5.13
N VAL A 148 -19.11 8.41 4.78
CA VAL A 148 -17.86 8.00 4.17
C VAL A 148 -16.70 8.58 4.98
N PRO A 149 -15.98 7.75 5.72
CA PRO A 149 -14.78 8.19 6.44
C PRO A 149 -13.77 8.84 5.50
N SER A 150 -13.25 10.01 5.88
CA SER A 150 -12.33 10.80 5.07
C SER A 150 -11.11 11.21 5.89
N LEU A 151 -9.94 11.10 5.31
CA LEU A 151 -8.67 11.54 5.90
C LEU A 151 -8.42 13.02 5.57
N ARG A 152 -7.72 13.69 6.47
CA ARG A 152 -7.20 15.04 6.29
C ARG A 152 -5.68 15.04 6.38
N MET A 153 -5.05 16.00 5.75
CA MET A 153 -3.60 16.15 5.72
C MET A 153 -2.98 16.22 7.13
N ASP A 154 -3.63 16.89 8.05
CA ASP A 154 -3.13 17.04 9.42
C ASP A 154 -3.06 15.73 10.20
N ILE A 155 -3.89 14.72 9.83
CA ILE A 155 -3.85 13.39 10.41
C ILE A 155 -2.51 12.72 10.06
N PHE A 156 -2.08 12.81 8.79
CA PHE A 156 -0.80 12.29 8.35
C PHE A 156 0.38 13.02 9.00
N GLN A 157 0.31 14.35 9.09
CA GLN A 157 1.38 15.16 9.68
C GLN A 157 1.64 14.80 11.16
N LYS A 158 0.60 14.35 11.87
CA LYS A 158 0.65 14.00 13.31
C LYS A 158 1.06 12.54 13.55
N VAL A 159 1.11 11.69 12.51
CA VAL A 159 1.56 10.30 12.69
C VAL A 159 2.94 10.27 13.30
N GLU A 160 3.08 9.54 14.38
CA GLU A 160 4.35 9.32 15.06
C GLU A 160 4.99 8.02 14.55
N ILE A 161 6.11 8.16 13.85
CA ILE A 161 6.88 7.04 13.31
C ILE A 161 8.04 6.71 14.26
N ARG A 162 8.21 5.43 14.56
CA ARG A 162 9.37 4.92 15.28
C ARG A 162 10.50 4.70 14.29
N LEU A 163 11.62 5.42 14.49
CA LEU A 163 12.78 5.40 13.61
C LEU A 163 13.98 4.74 14.30
N PRO A 164 14.28 3.49 13.99
CA PRO A 164 15.57 2.89 14.31
C PRO A 164 16.66 3.37 13.34
N PRO A 165 17.94 3.05 13.60
CA PRO A 165 19.03 3.28 12.64
C PRO A 165 18.70 2.73 11.26
N ILE A 166 19.21 3.38 10.20
CA ILE A 166 18.94 3.00 8.79
C ILE A 166 19.22 1.53 8.48
N SER A 167 20.30 0.97 9.03
CA SER A 167 20.64 -0.46 8.87
C SER A 167 19.53 -1.39 9.38
N LYS A 168 18.89 -1.02 10.50
CA LYS A 168 17.77 -1.76 11.08
C LYS A 168 16.50 -1.60 10.25
N GLN A 169 16.23 -0.39 9.72
CA GLN A 169 15.14 -0.17 8.76
C GLN A 169 15.30 -1.05 7.52
N GLN A 170 16.51 -1.10 6.93
CA GLN A 170 16.82 -1.97 5.80
C GLN A 170 16.58 -3.45 6.11
N HIS A 171 16.99 -3.90 7.30
CA HIS A 171 16.79 -5.28 7.72
C HIS A 171 15.32 -5.64 7.85
N ILE A 172 14.52 -4.77 8.47
CA ILE A 172 13.07 -4.94 8.60
C ILE A 172 12.40 -5.01 7.22
N CYS A 173 12.74 -4.09 6.32
CA CYS A 173 12.21 -4.10 4.95
C CYS A 173 12.53 -5.43 4.25
N LYS A 174 13.77 -5.91 4.33
CA LYS A 174 14.18 -7.19 3.72
C LYS A 174 13.36 -8.38 4.24
N ILE A 175 13.11 -8.43 5.56
CA ILE A 175 12.30 -9.50 6.14
C ILE A 175 10.88 -9.45 5.61
N ILE A 176 10.25 -8.29 5.68
CA ILE A 176 8.85 -8.12 5.26
C ILE A 176 8.71 -8.40 3.76
N ASP A 177 9.62 -7.87 2.94
CA ASP A 177 9.62 -8.11 1.48
C ASP A 177 9.78 -9.60 1.13
N ALA A 178 10.65 -10.32 1.83
CA ALA A 178 10.83 -11.75 1.61
C ALA A 178 9.54 -12.54 1.89
N PHE A 179 8.80 -12.16 2.94
CA PHE A 179 7.50 -12.75 3.23
C PHE A 179 6.46 -12.43 2.16
N TYR A 180 6.36 -11.17 1.71
CA TYR A 180 5.44 -10.80 0.63
C TYR A 180 5.75 -11.53 -0.66
N THR A 181 7.02 -11.62 -1.05
CA THR A 181 7.44 -12.38 -2.23
C THR A 181 7.02 -13.85 -2.13
N LYS A 182 7.20 -14.46 -0.95
CA LYS A 182 6.78 -15.85 -0.74
C LYS A 182 5.25 -15.98 -0.86
N LEU A 183 4.47 -15.10 -0.26
CA LEU A 183 3.02 -15.10 -0.39
C LEU A 183 2.55 -14.97 -1.84
N GLU A 184 3.16 -14.10 -2.63
CA GLU A 184 2.86 -13.94 -4.05
C GLU A 184 3.11 -15.24 -4.84
N VAL A 185 4.23 -15.91 -4.57
CA VAL A 185 4.57 -17.19 -5.22
C VAL A 185 3.53 -18.27 -4.87
N GLU A 186 3.15 -18.39 -3.60
CA GLU A 186 2.16 -19.36 -3.15
C GLU A 186 0.76 -19.06 -3.73
N GLN A 187 0.34 -17.79 -3.77
CA GLN A 187 -0.92 -17.37 -4.39
C GLN A 187 -0.97 -17.73 -5.87
N ARG A 188 0.10 -17.46 -6.60
CA ARG A 188 0.22 -17.83 -8.02
C ARG A 188 0.15 -19.35 -8.22
N GLY A 189 0.82 -20.11 -7.35
CA GLY A 189 0.75 -21.58 -7.36
C GLY A 189 -0.68 -22.09 -7.16
N ILE A 190 -1.42 -21.53 -6.20
CA ILE A 190 -2.82 -21.87 -5.94
C ILE A 190 -3.70 -21.56 -7.16
N SER A 191 -3.51 -20.40 -7.80
CA SER A 191 -4.27 -20.02 -9.00
C SER A 191 -4.06 -21.03 -10.14
N ILE A 192 -2.81 -21.39 -10.42
CA ILE A 192 -2.47 -22.37 -11.45
C ILE A 192 -3.10 -23.75 -11.16
N LEU A 193 -3.06 -24.19 -9.91
CA LEU A 193 -3.68 -25.46 -9.50
C LEU A 193 -5.21 -25.43 -9.64
N GLN A 194 -5.84 -24.30 -9.36
CA GLN A 194 -7.28 -24.11 -9.55
C GLN A 194 -7.65 -24.15 -11.02
N GLU A 195 -6.90 -23.48 -11.89
CA GLU A 195 -7.09 -23.51 -13.34
C GLU A 195 -6.91 -24.93 -13.89
N LEU A 196 -5.86 -25.64 -13.48
CA LEU A 196 -5.62 -27.03 -13.86
C LEU A 196 -6.76 -27.94 -13.42
N LYS A 197 -7.23 -27.78 -12.18
CA LYS A 197 -8.40 -28.53 -11.67
C LYS A 197 -9.64 -28.31 -12.56
N GLN A 198 -9.95 -27.06 -12.91
CA GLN A 198 -11.09 -26.73 -13.77
C GLN A 198 -10.93 -27.33 -15.16
N PHE A 199 -9.74 -27.24 -15.72
CA PHE A 199 -9.42 -27.86 -17.01
C PHE A 199 -9.66 -29.39 -16.99
N LEU A 200 -9.11 -30.09 -16.01
CA LEU A 200 -9.27 -31.54 -15.90
C LEU A 200 -10.75 -31.95 -15.70
N LEU A 201 -11.48 -31.21 -14.87
CA LEU A 201 -12.92 -31.47 -14.69
C LEU A 201 -13.68 -31.25 -16.00
N SER A 202 -13.36 -30.25 -16.79
CA SER A 202 -14.00 -30.02 -18.08
C SER A 202 -13.75 -31.17 -19.08
N GLN A 203 -12.61 -31.85 -18.98
CA GLN A 203 -12.29 -33.01 -19.86
C GLN A 203 -12.96 -34.31 -19.39
N MET A 204 -13.38 -34.40 -18.13
CA MET A 204 -14.01 -35.61 -17.57
C MET A 204 -15.51 -35.69 -17.82
N PHE A 205 -16.15 -34.59 -18.17
CA PHE A 205 -17.59 -34.48 -18.36
C PHE A 205 -18.01 -34.13 -19.81
N ILE A 206 -17.19 -34.50 -20.80
CA ILE A 206 -17.51 -34.41 -22.22
C ILE A 206 -18.05 -35.77 -22.67
#